data_64ea876c5b647003e285411dd5f5ff18
#
_entry.id   64ea876c5b647003e285411dd5f5ff18
#
_cell.length_a   1.000
_cell.length_b   1.000
_cell.length_c   1.000
_cell.angle_alpha   90.00
_cell.angle_beta   90.00
_cell.angle_gamma   90.00
#
_symmetry.space_group_name_H-M   'P 1'
#
loop_
_entity.id
_entity.type
_entity.pdbx_description
1 polymer ?
#
loop_
_entity_poly.entity_id
_entity_poly.type
_entity_poly.pdbx_seq_one_letter_code
_entity_poly.pdbx_strand_id
1 'polypeptide(L)'
;MHWTIIGGGIQGTTIALKLRQAGLDAKDLTIIDPYRTLCEQFNSYTHRISMPFLRSPFVHHIHPKPFHLKQYAKLNQYTGATYGPYKRPQRDMFMHHTHQYRLNESHIRSSVKHIHRNHQQQWELELNDGRIMSTQYLIIAHGCNHRAYIPEMFQQQPDIQHIFDEEESQIKEQQTSHVVGSGISAAHLVLKLINNDDSKTIHLWLNKDIEIHDFDADPGWLGPKNMNTFLNIDSSEERMRIIQTERHKGSMPHELYLRLKKKMSQGRLIIHKNEIEDIKNHHIITSNGNMYYDHILLATGFENTVMSQPMIQDLVLQCNAPITQCGFPDITHELEWLPHLFVAGGLADLELGPFGRNIMGGREASERIYQAFIRLQKQLAS
;
A
#
# COMPACT_ATOMS: atom_id res chain seq x y z
N MET A 1 5.60 16.63 24.20
CA MET A 1 5.79 15.29 23.57
C MET A 1 5.84 15.47 22.06
N HIS A 2 7.01 15.40 21.45
CA HIS A 2 7.08 15.52 20.00
C HIS A 2 7.07 14.14 19.33
N TRP A 3 6.14 13.95 18.39
CA TRP A 3 5.95 12.73 17.61
C TRP A 3 6.30 12.96 16.15
N THR A 4 7.09 12.09 15.57
CA THR A 4 7.38 12.11 14.14
C THR A 4 6.89 10.82 13.48
N ILE A 5 6.21 10.95 12.35
CA ILE A 5 5.74 9.84 11.52
C ILE A 5 6.51 9.87 10.21
N ILE A 6 7.20 8.78 9.89
CA ILE A 6 7.83 8.57 8.58
C ILE A 6 6.83 7.85 7.67
N GLY A 7 6.41 8.52 6.60
CA GLY A 7 5.42 8.06 5.65
C GLY A 7 4.05 8.70 5.88
N GLY A 8 3.64 9.54 4.92
CA GLY A 8 2.34 10.21 4.86
C GLY A 8 1.31 9.47 3.99
N GLY A 9 1.50 8.16 3.76
CA GLY A 9 0.52 7.30 3.11
C GLY A 9 -0.71 7.04 3.98
N ILE A 10 -1.58 6.13 3.54
CA ILE A 10 -2.85 5.81 4.23
C ILE A 10 -2.62 5.47 5.71
N GLN A 11 -1.60 4.70 6.03
CA GLN A 11 -1.34 4.27 7.41
C GLN A 11 -0.83 5.42 8.29
N GLY A 12 0.20 6.13 7.84
CA GLY A 12 0.73 7.28 8.60
C GLY A 12 -0.32 8.38 8.79
N THR A 13 -1.13 8.67 7.76
CA THR A 13 -2.23 9.64 7.84
C THR A 13 -3.32 9.16 8.82
N THR A 14 -3.63 7.85 8.86
CA THR A 14 -4.60 7.28 9.82
C THR A 14 -4.11 7.44 11.26
N ILE A 15 -2.84 7.11 11.51
CA ILE A 15 -2.21 7.26 12.84
C ILE A 15 -2.16 8.72 13.25
N ALA A 16 -1.71 9.62 12.36
CA ALA A 16 -1.66 11.05 12.61
C ALA A 16 -3.04 11.60 13.01
N LEU A 17 -4.08 11.24 12.26
CA LEU A 17 -5.46 11.66 12.56
C LEU A 17 -5.92 11.15 13.93
N LYS A 18 -5.64 9.89 14.27
CA LYS A 18 -5.99 9.30 15.57
C LYS A 18 -5.31 10.04 16.71
N LEU A 19 -4.00 10.30 16.63
CA LEU A 19 -3.25 11.02 17.66
C LEU A 19 -3.71 12.48 17.79
N ARG A 20 -3.99 13.18 16.68
CA ARG A 20 -4.56 14.53 16.69
C ARG A 20 -5.93 14.58 17.38
N GLN A 21 -6.81 13.62 17.13
CA GLN A 21 -8.11 13.52 17.79
C GLN A 21 -7.99 13.13 19.29
N ALA A 22 -6.89 12.50 19.67
CA ALA A 22 -6.56 12.18 21.05
C ALA A 22 -5.95 13.34 21.85
N GLY A 23 -5.78 14.52 21.20
CA GLY A 23 -5.28 15.72 21.85
C GLY A 23 -3.80 16.05 21.61
N LEU A 24 -3.12 15.31 20.71
CA LEU A 24 -1.76 15.72 20.30
C LEU A 24 -1.82 17.02 19.49
N ASP A 25 -1.14 18.06 19.92
CA ASP A 25 -1.11 19.37 19.22
C ASP A 25 -0.43 19.27 17.85
N ALA A 26 -0.84 20.12 16.89
CA ALA A 26 -0.23 20.16 15.56
C ALA A 26 1.28 20.45 15.60
N LYS A 27 1.70 21.34 16.51
CA LYS A 27 3.11 21.70 16.73
C LYS A 27 3.96 20.55 17.29
N ASP A 28 3.32 19.55 17.90
CA ASP A 28 3.96 18.40 18.51
C ASP A 28 3.91 17.15 17.59
N LEU A 29 3.44 17.31 16.35
CA LEU A 29 3.39 16.27 15.32
C LEU A 29 4.16 16.72 14.08
N THR A 30 5.04 15.85 13.59
CA THR A 30 5.68 15.97 12.28
C THR A 30 5.37 14.73 11.44
N ILE A 31 5.05 14.92 10.16
CA ILE A 31 4.87 13.84 9.18
C ILE A 31 5.90 14.08 8.08
N ILE A 32 6.81 13.13 7.87
CA ILE A 32 7.83 13.22 6.81
C ILE A 32 7.41 12.29 5.68
N ASP A 33 7.22 12.88 4.49
CA ASP A 33 6.81 12.13 3.30
C ASP A 33 7.37 12.83 2.04
N PRO A 34 7.90 12.10 1.04
CA PRO A 34 8.53 12.71 -0.12
C PRO A 34 7.54 13.40 -1.08
N TYR A 35 6.28 13.05 -1.02
CA TYR A 35 5.27 13.57 -1.93
C TYR A 35 4.80 14.98 -1.50
N ARG A 36 4.10 15.65 -2.41
CA ARG A 36 3.60 17.01 -2.19
C ARG A 36 2.47 17.08 -1.19
N THR A 37 1.62 16.06 -1.19
CA THR A 37 0.45 15.96 -0.30
C THR A 37 0.39 14.58 0.35
N LEU A 38 -0.25 14.47 1.51
CA LEU A 38 -0.45 13.18 2.16
C LEU A 38 -1.33 12.26 1.28
N CYS A 39 -1.03 10.97 1.31
CA CYS A 39 -1.67 9.92 0.49
C CYS A 39 -1.54 10.12 -1.03
N GLU A 40 -0.60 10.94 -1.51
CA GLU A 40 -0.43 11.24 -2.94
C GLU A 40 -0.05 9.99 -3.74
N GLN A 41 0.86 9.15 -3.25
CA GLN A 41 1.21 7.89 -3.92
C GLN A 41 -0.02 7.00 -4.14
N PHE A 42 -0.85 6.82 -3.11
CA PHE A 42 -2.09 6.05 -3.21
C PHE A 42 -3.04 6.65 -4.24
N ASN A 43 -3.21 7.97 -4.23
CA ASN A 43 -4.03 8.69 -5.19
C ASN A 43 -3.49 8.54 -6.62
N SER A 44 -2.19 8.75 -6.81
CA SER A 44 -1.50 8.62 -8.11
C SER A 44 -1.65 7.22 -8.69
N TYR A 45 -1.36 6.18 -7.90
CA TYR A 45 -1.44 4.79 -8.36
C TYR A 45 -2.86 4.38 -8.74
N THR A 46 -3.85 4.72 -7.92
CA THR A 46 -5.26 4.42 -8.23
C THR A 46 -5.80 5.23 -9.41
N HIS A 47 -5.33 6.47 -9.56
CA HIS A 47 -5.65 7.31 -10.72
C HIS A 47 -5.03 6.77 -12.01
N ARG A 48 -3.75 6.39 -11.96
CA ARG A 48 -2.99 5.91 -13.12
C ARG A 48 -3.67 4.71 -13.80
N ILE A 49 -4.28 3.82 -13.04
CA ILE A 49 -5.06 2.69 -13.57
C ILE A 49 -6.56 2.98 -13.74
N SER A 50 -7.00 4.23 -13.53
CA SER A 50 -8.41 4.66 -13.58
C SER A 50 -9.34 3.79 -12.71
N MET A 51 -8.91 3.47 -11.49
CA MET A 51 -9.73 2.75 -10.51
C MET A 51 -10.90 3.64 -10.04
N PRO A 52 -12.18 3.34 -10.38
CA PRO A 52 -13.29 4.23 -10.03
C PRO A 52 -13.76 4.05 -8.59
N PHE A 53 -13.65 2.83 -8.07
CA PHE A 53 -14.06 2.44 -6.72
C PHE A 53 -12.95 1.63 -6.07
N LEU A 54 -12.71 1.85 -4.77
CA LEU A 54 -11.72 1.08 -4.02
C LEU A 54 -12.17 -0.37 -3.85
N ARG A 55 -11.22 -1.28 -3.64
CA ARG A 55 -11.52 -2.68 -3.33
C ARG A 55 -12.17 -2.84 -1.95
N SER A 56 -11.74 -2.04 -0.99
CA SER A 56 -12.23 -2.05 0.39
C SER A 56 -13.69 -1.57 0.50
N PRO A 57 -14.47 -2.09 1.47
CA PRO A 57 -15.82 -1.59 1.73
C PRO A 57 -15.83 -0.19 2.35
N PHE A 58 -17.00 0.44 2.36
CA PHE A 58 -17.22 1.83 2.76
C PHE A 58 -16.82 2.18 4.19
N VAL A 59 -16.75 1.19 5.08
CA VAL A 59 -16.31 1.35 6.48
C VAL A 59 -14.79 1.37 6.64
N HIS A 60 -14.04 1.05 5.57
CA HIS A 60 -12.58 1.05 5.56
C HIS A 60 -12.07 2.42 5.07
N HIS A 61 -11.75 3.30 6.00
CA HIS A 61 -11.21 4.64 5.72
C HIS A 61 -10.34 5.11 6.90
N ILE A 62 -9.66 6.23 6.76
CA ILE A 62 -8.68 6.74 7.73
C ILE A 62 -9.29 7.23 9.06
N HIS A 63 -10.58 7.60 9.07
CA HIS A 63 -11.19 8.18 10.27
C HIS A 63 -11.55 7.10 11.29
N PRO A 64 -11.31 7.30 12.63
CA PRO A 64 -11.59 6.31 13.67
C PRO A 64 -13.06 5.87 13.76
N LYS A 65 -14.03 6.79 13.51
CA LYS A 65 -15.46 6.43 13.56
C LYS A 65 -15.86 5.65 12.29
N PRO A 66 -16.36 4.41 12.39
CA PRO A 66 -16.57 3.51 11.24
C PRO A 66 -17.49 4.04 10.14
N PHE A 67 -18.47 4.87 10.47
CA PHE A 67 -19.46 5.38 9.50
C PHE A 67 -19.19 6.82 9.04
N HIS A 68 -18.02 7.37 9.37
CA HIS A 68 -17.72 8.78 9.07
C HIS A 68 -17.68 9.07 7.56
N LEU A 69 -17.10 8.18 6.75
CA LEU A 69 -17.10 8.33 5.30
C LEU A 69 -18.53 8.35 4.72
N LYS A 70 -19.45 7.54 5.29
CA LYS A 70 -20.87 7.54 4.90
C LYS A 70 -21.56 8.85 5.25
N GLN A 71 -21.27 9.41 6.41
CA GLN A 71 -21.78 10.72 6.82
C GLN A 71 -21.24 11.81 5.91
N TYR A 72 -19.95 11.79 5.60
CA TYR A 72 -19.29 12.70 4.68
C TYR A 72 -19.94 12.68 3.29
N ALA A 73 -20.16 11.49 2.72
CA ALA A 73 -20.81 11.33 1.42
C ALA A 73 -22.21 11.95 1.40
N LYS A 74 -22.99 11.75 2.47
CA LYS A 74 -24.34 12.32 2.61
C LYS A 74 -24.30 13.86 2.71
N LEU A 75 -23.45 14.40 3.58
CA LEU A 75 -23.32 15.84 3.81
C LEU A 75 -22.86 16.59 2.55
N ASN A 76 -21.98 15.99 1.78
CA ASN A 76 -21.45 16.59 0.55
C ASN A 76 -22.21 16.15 -0.72
N GLN A 77 -23.38 15.50 -0.58
CA GLN A 77 -24.31 15.15 -1.67
C GLN A 77 -23.65 14.34 -2.81
N TYR A 78 -22.70 13.45 -2.48
CA TYR A 78 -22.06 12.61 -3.49
C TYR A 78 -23.07 11.66 -4.15
N THR A 79 -23.24 11.79 -5.47
CA THR A 79 -23.97 10.83 -6.31
C THR A 79 -23.04 9.66 -6.67
N GLY A 80 -23.56 8.43 -6.68
CA GLY A 80 -22.73 7.26 -7.00
C GLY A 80 -21.59 7.01 -5.99
N ALA A 81 -21.77 7.42 -4.74
CA ALA A 81 -20.77 7.33 -3.67
C ALA A 81 -20.23 5.92 -3.43
N THR A 82 -20.99 4.88 -3.80
CA THR A 82 -20.63 3.48 -3.61
C THR A 82 -21.03 2.59 -4.77
N TYR A 83 -20.30 1.47 -4.93
CA TYR A 83 -20.58 0.46 -5.95
C TYR A 83 -20.64 -0.96 -5.35
N GLY A 84 -21.49 -1.79 -5.95
CA GLY A 84 -21.59 -3.23 -5.67
C GLY A 84 -22.18 -3.59 -4.30
N PRO A 85 -22.26 -4.90 -4.00
CA PRO A 85 -22.88 -5.42 -2.77
C PRO A 85 -22.12 -4.98 -1.51
N TYR A 86 -20.81 -4.84 -1.58
CA TYR A 86 -19.95 -4.45 -0.46
C TYR A 86 -19.85 -2.93 -0.26
N LYS A 87 -20.63 -2.13 -1.04
CA LYS A 87 -20.61 -0.66 -0.91
C LYS A 87 -19.19 -0.09 -1.02
N ARG A 88 -18.46 -0.48 -2.06
CA ARG A 88 -17.10 0.01 -2.33
C ARG A 88 -17.13 1.52 -2.56
N PRO A 89 -16.34 2.34 -1.84
CA PRO A 89 -16.38 3.79 -1.97
C PRO A 89 -15.79 4.26 -3.30
N GLN A 90 -16.38 5.30 -3.86
CA GLN A 90 -15.80 6.03 -4.99
C GLN A 90 -14.43 6.59 -4.58
N ARG A 91 -13.42 6.42 -5.44
CA ARG A 91 -12.03 6.82 -5.17
C ARG A 91 -11.89 8.31 -4.85
N ASP A 92 -12.46 9.18 -5.69
CA ASP A 92 -12.32 10.63 -5.53
C ASP A 92 -12.98 11.12 -4.24
N MET A 93 -14.15 10.61 -3.93
CA MET A 93 -14.83 10.89 -2.66
C MET A 93 -13.97 10.43 -1.45
N PHE A 94 -13.35 9.25 -1.52
CA PHE A 94 -12.47 8.76 -0.47
C PHE A 94 -11.25 9.68 -0.31
N MET A 95 -10.66 10.16 -1.40
CA MET A 95 -9.52 11.09 -1.36
C MET A 95 -9.92 12.46 -0.82
N HIS A 96 -11.07 13.01 -1.22
CA HIS A 96 -11.59 14.27 -0.66
C HIS A 96 -11.86 14.15 0.85
N HIS A 97 -12.45 13.03 1.28
CA HIS A 97 -12.62 12.73 2.71
C HIS A 97 -11.28 12.64 3.44
N THR A 98 -10.25 12.05 2.83
CA THR A 98 -8.93 11.94 3.43
C THR A 98 -8.26 13.31 3.59
N HIS A 99 -8.38 14.20 2.61
CA HIS A 99 -7.71 15.51 2.60
C HIS A 99 -8.41 16.60 3.42
N GLN A 100 -9.65 16.38 3.93
CA GLN A 100 -10.35 17.38 4.72
C GLN A 100 -9.70 17.67 6.09
N TYR A 101 -8.83 16.77 6.58
CA TYR A 101 -8.23 16.86 7.90
C TYR A 101 -6.89 17.60 7.87
N ARG A 102 -6.78 18.84 7.87
CA ARG A 102 -5.60 19.76 7.88
C ARG A 102 -4.28 19.20 8.46
N LEU A 103 -3.94 17.93 8.18
CA LEU A 103 -2.69 17.29 8.62
C LEU A 103 -1.46 17.80 7.84
N ASN A 104 -1.67 18.46 6.71
CA ASN A 104 -0.60 19.08 5.91
C ASN A 104 0.16 20.17 6.67
N GLU A 105 -0.41 20.75 7.73
CA GLU A 105 0.29 21.71 8.60
C GLU A 105 1.46 21.07 9.34
N SER A 106 1.43 19.75 9.56
CA SER A 106 2.50 18.97 10.20
C SER A 106 3.40 18.24 9.18
N HIS A 107 3.22 18.46 7.87
CA HIS A 107 3.90 17.74 6.82
C HIS A 107 5.22 18.42 6.42
N ILE A 108 6.29 17.62 6.37
CA ILE A 108 7.58 17.99 5.80
C ILE A 108 7.80 17.14 4.56
N ARG A 109 7.91 17.82 3.41
CA ARG A 109 8.22 17.16 2.14
C ARG A 109 9.69 16.79 2.09
N SER A 110 10.00 15.56 2.46
CA SER A 110 11.33 14.94 2.37
C SER A 110 11.21 13.43 2.59
N SER A 111 12.29 12.69 2.41
CA SER A 111 12.41 11.30 2.84
C SER A 111 13.52 11.15 3.86
N VAL A 112 13.38 10.16 4.74
CA VAL A 112 14.39 9.81 5.73
C VAL A 112 15.37 8.83 5.12
N LYS A 113 16.65 9.14 5.22
CA LYS A 113 17.75 8.34 4.72
C LYS A 113 18.32 7.44 5.81
N HIS A 114 18.63 8.03 6.97
CA HIS A 114 19.21 7.34 8.11
C HIS A 114 18.48 7.65 9.42
N ILE A 115 18.50 6.69 10.36
CA ILE A 115 17.90 6.82 11.69
C ILE A 115 18.91 6.32 12.73
N HIS A 116 19.19 7.12 13.75
CA HIS A 116 20.03 6.71 14.87
C HIS A 116 19.60 7.37 16.19
N ARG A 117 20.22 6.96 17.30
CA ARG A 117 20.05 7.58 18.61
C ARG A 117 21.11 8.65 18.83
N ASN A 118 20.68 9.85 19.24
CA ASN A 118 21.62 10.88 19.68
C ASN A 118 22.06 10.69 21.16
N HIS A 119 22.98 11.51 21.63
CA HIS A 119 23.48 11.45 23.01
C HIS A 119 22.38 11.70 24.06
N GLN A 120 21.28 12.36 23.70
CA GLN A 120 20.13 12.62 24.58
C GLN A 120 19.08 11.50 24.52
N GLN A 121 19.41 10.37 23.91
CA GLN A 121 18.51 9.23 23.72
C GLN A 121 17.24 9.56 22.89
N GLN A 122 17.28 10.61 22.09
CA GLN A 122 16.24 10.94 21.12
C GLN A 122 16.52 10.26 19.78
N TRP A 123 15.50 10.05 18.98
CA TRP A 123 15.64 9.62 17.60
C TRP A 123 16.11 10.79 16.74
N GLU A 124 17.21 10.62 16.05
CA GLU A 124 17.76 11.57 15.10
C GLU A 124 17.58 11.03 13.68
N LEU A 125 17.04 11.86 12.81
CA LEU A 125 16.64 11.54 11.45
C LEU A 125 17.47 12.39 10.49
N GLU A 126 18.25 11.74 9.62
CA GLU A 126 18.91 12.39 8.50
C GLU A 126 17.98 12.32 7.28
N LEU A 127 17.62 13.47 6.75
CA LEU A 127 16.76 13.60 5.59
C LEU A 127 17.57 13.62 4.29
N ASN A 128 16.95 13.24 3.17
CA ASN A 128 17.60 13.25 1.85
C ASN A 128 18.06 14.63 1.39
N ASP A 129 17.47 15.71 1.92
CA ASP A 129 17.86 17.09 1.64
C ASP A 129 18.96 17.62 2.58
N GLY A 130 19.55 16.76 3.41
CA GLY A 130 20.64 17.09 4.33
C GLY A 130 20.22 17.69 5.67
N ARG A 131 18.91 17.89 5.90
CA ARG A 131 18.43 18.32 7.23
C ARG A 131 18.57 17.20 8.24
N ILE A 132 18.86 17.55 9.49
CA ILE A 132 18.85 16.64 10.64
C ILE A 132 17.73 17.08 11.58
N MET A 133 16.93 16.13 12.04
CA MET A 133 15.81 16.37 12.94
C MET A 133 15.85 15.39 14.11
N SER A 134 15.52 15.89 15.32
CA SER A 134 15.39 15.04 16.51
C SER A 134 13.95 14.95 16.96
N THR A 135 13.54 13.77 17.43
CA THR A 135 12.20 13.52 17.97
C THR A 135 12.25 12.58 19.17
N GLN A 136 11.30 12.74 20.11
CA GLN A 136 11.17 11.82 21.25
C GLN A 136 10.50 10.51 20.87
N TYR A 137 9.46 10.59 20.05
CA TYR A 137 8.63 9.44 19.63
C TYR A 137 8.62 9.34 18.11
N LEU A 138 8.93 8.17 17.61
CA LEU A 138 9.05 7.92 16.19
C LEU A 138 8.10 6.80 15.77
N ILE A 139 7.41 6.99 14.64
CA ILE A 139 6.53 5.99 14.04
C ILE A 139 7.00 5.78 12.59
N ILE A 140 7.28 4.53 12.21
CA ILE A 140 7.64 4.17 10.85
C ILE A 140 6.41 3.57 10.15
N ALA A 141 5.84 4.32 9.22
CA ALA A 141 4.66 3.97 8.42
C ALA A 141 4.90 4.16 6.91
N HIS A 142 6.14 3.97 6.46
CA HIS A 142 6.61 4.30 5.10
C HIS A 142 6.08 3.37 4.00
N GLY A 143 5.29 2.34 4.34
CA GLY A 143 4.73 1.40 3.38
C GLY A 143 5.69 0.27 2.99
N CYS A 144 5.35 -0.47 1.92
CA CYS A 144 6.14 -1.61 1.43
C CYS A 144 6.20 -1.70 -0.11
N ASN A 145 5.73 -0.67 -0.82
CA ASN A 145 5.70 -0.63 -2.28
C ASN A 145 6.78 0.33 -2.80
N HIS A 146 8.06 0.04 -2.45
CA HIS A 146 9.19 0.92 -2.79
C HIS A 146 9.84 0.58 -4.12
N ARG A 147 9.74 -0.67 -4.56
CA ARG A 147 10.38 -1.13 -5.78
C ARG A 147 9.41 -1.96 -6.60
N ALA A 148 9.17 -1.53 -7.83
CA ALA A 148 8.39 -2.27 -8.80
C ALA A 148 9.06 -3.61 -9.11
N TYR A 149 8.28 -4.70 -9.19
CA TYR A 149 8.80 -6.00 -9.58
C TYR A 149 8.79 -6.11 -11.10
N ILE A 150 9.97 -6.15 -11.71
CA ILE A 150 10.16 -6.37 -13.14
C ILE A 150 10.79 -7.76 -13.32
N PRO A 151 10.06 -8.76 -13.86
CA PRO A 151 10.62 -10.07 -14.13
C PRO A 151 11.83 -9.99 -15.06
N GLU A 152 12.80 -10.88 -14.86
CA GLU A 152 14.13 -10.84 -15.52
C GLU A 152 14.04 -10.69 -17.05
N MET A 153 13.13 -11.44 -17.70
CA MET A 153 12.93 -11.38 -19.15
C MET A 153 12.53 -10.01 -19.70
N PHE A 154 11.98 -9.13 -18.87
CA PHE A 154 11.56 -7.77 -19.24
C PHE A 154 12.58 -6.70 -18.84
N GLN A 155 13.63 -7.06 -18.09
CA GLN A 155 14.65 -6.10 -17.68
C GLN A 155 15.47 -5.65 -18.90
N GLN A 156 15.80 -4.36 -18.94
CA GLN A 156 16.62 -3.74 -20.01
C GLN A 156 16.03 -3.87 -21.42
N GLN A 157 14.76 -4.26 -21.55
CA GLN A 157 14.09 -4.29 -22.84
C GLN A 157 13.53 -2.90 -23.19
N PRO A 158 13.69 -2.44 -24.45
CA PRO A 158 13.13 -1.17 -24.88
C PRO A 158 11.59 -1.22 -24.85
N ASP A 159 10.98 -0.07 -24.57
CA ASP A 159 9.54 0.12 -24.62
C ASP A 159 8.72 -0.86 -23.72
N ILE A 160 9.34 -1.27 -22.60
CA ILE A 160 8.67 -2.00 -21.52
C ILE A 160 8.72 -1.16 -20.25
N GLN A 161 7.55 -0.84 -19.70
CA GLN A 161 7.41 0.05 -18.56
C GLN A 161 6.57 -0.61 -17.46
N HIS A 162 7.00 -0.47 -16.20
CA HIS A 162 6.11 -0.84 -15.07
C HIS A 162 5.13 0.29 -14.79
N ILE A 163 3.83 -0.05 -14.61
CA ILE A 163 2.76 0.95 -14.45
C ILE A 163 2.91 1.85 -13.22
N PHE A 164 3.71 1.46 -12.24
CA PHE A 164 3.98 2.22 -11.03
C PHE A 164 5.46 2.66 -10.94
N ASP A 165 6.15 2.70 -12.08
CA ASP A 165 7.45 3.33 -12.15
C ASP A 165 7.29 4.84 -11.92
N GLU A 166 8.04 5.38 -10.96
CA GLU A 166 7.97 6.79 -10.56
C GLU A 166 8.91 7.68 -11.41
N GLU A 167 9.94 7.09 -12.02
CA GLU A 167 10.86 7.81 -12.90
C GLU A 167 10.16 8.26 -14.19
N GLU A 168 9.15 7.51 -14.65
CA GLU A 168 8.34 7.89 -15.80
C GLU A 168 6.97 8.46 -15.37
N SER A 169 6.81 9.75 -15.52
CA SER A 169 5.60 10.49 -15.13
C SER A 169 4.34 10.08 -15.92
N GLN A 170 4.49 9.51 -17.13
CA GLN A 170 3.39 9.12 -18.01
C GLN A 170 3.59 7.73 -18.59
N ILE A 171 2.52 6.93 -18.59
CA ILE A 171 2.48 5.65 -19.29
C ILE A 171 2.09 5.87 -20.75
N LYS A 172 2.77 5.16 -21.66
CA LYS A 172 2.55 5.26 -23.14
C LYS A 172 1.28 4.51 -23.57
N GLU A 173 0.11 4.98 -23.12
CA GLU A 173 -1.19 4.30 -23.31
C GLU A 173 -1.56 4.10 -24.79
N GLN A 174 -1.28 5.09 -25.62
CA GLN A 174 -1.65 5.03 -27.06
C GLN A 174 -0.89 3.95 -27.82
N GLN A 175 0.35 3.68 -27.44
CA GLN A 175 1.21 2.66 -28.05
C GLN A 175 1.02 1.27 -27.44
N THR A 176 0.35 1.18 -26.28
CA THR A 176 0.23 -0.07 -25.55
C THR A 176 -0.93 -0.91 -26.04
N SER A 177 -0.62 -2.15 -26.47
CA SER A 177 -1.60 -3.22 -26.73
C SER A 177 -1.36 -4.46 -25.87
N HIS A 178 -0.27 -4.49 -25.11
CA HIS A 178 0.12 -5.63 -24.27
C HIS A 178 0.24 -5.22 -22.81
N VAL A 179 -0.40 -5.97 -21.92
CA VAL A 179 -0.34 -5.80 -20.46
C VAL A 179 0.06 -7.14 -19.83
N VAL A 180 1.00 -7.13 -18.90
CA VAL A 180 1.44 -8.32 -18.16
C VAL A 180 1.01 -8.21 -16.70
N GLY A 181 0.26 -9.19 -16.22
CA GLY A 181 -0.19 -9.26 -14.82
C GLY A 181 -1.57 -9.88 -14.67
N SER A 182 -1.84 -10.47 -13.49
CA SER A 182 -3.11 -11.20 -13.20
C SER A 182 -4.01 -10.51 -12.18
N GLY A 183 -3.53 -9.41 -11.54
CA GLY A 183 -4.20 -8.78 -10.41
C GLY A 183 -5.14 -7.63 -10.76
N ILE A 184 -5.68 -7.02 -9.71
CA ILE A 184 -6.62 -5.88 -9.81
C ILE A 184 -6.05 -4.69 -10.61
N SER A 185 -4.75 -4.41 -10.51
CA SER A 185 -4.10 -3.31 -11.24
C SER A 185 -4.09 -3.57 -12.75
N ALA A 186 -3.74 -4.79 -13.16
CA ALA A 186 -3.79 -5.20 -14.58
C ALA A 186 -5.22 -5.10 -15.12
N ALA A 187 -6.22 -5.57 -14.36
CA ALA A 187 -7.62 -5.56 -14.77
C ALA A 187 -8.15 -4.13 -14.99
N HIS A 188 -7.86 -3.20 -14.07
CA HIS A 188 -8.26 -1.80 -14.24
C HIS A 188 -7.55 -1.14 -15.40
N LEU A 189 -6.23 -1.38 -15.56
CA LEU A 189 -5.46 -0.85 -16.67
C LEU A 189 -6.00 -1.32 -18.02
N VAL A 190 -6.23 -2.62 -18.19
CA VAL A 190 -6.84 -3.19 -19.40
C VAL A 190 -8.17 -2.50 -19.73
N LEU A 191 -9.05 -2.35 -18.75
CA LEU A 191 -10.33 -1.65 -18.95
C LEU A 191 -10.13 -0.19 -19.31
N LYS A 192 -9.15 0.51 -18.74
CA LYS A 192 -8.78 1.87 -19.08
C LYS A 192 -8.36 1.97 -20.55
N LEU A 193 -7.41 1.15 -20.98
CA LEU A 193 -6.88 1.15 -22.34
C LEU A 193 -7.99 0.86 -23.38
N ILE A 194 -8.85 -0.12 -23.10
CA ILE A 194 -9.99 -0.45 -23.98
C ILE A 194 -11.01 0.70 -24.06
N ASN A 195 -11.27 1.38 -22.94
CA ASN A 195 -12.27 2.46 -22.93
C ASN A 195 -11.74 3.77 -23.55
N ASN A 196 -10.41 3.96 -23.59
CA ASN A 196 -9.81 5.15 -24.20
C ASN A 196 -9.74 5.07 -25.73
N ASP A 197 -9.80 3.85 -26.30
CA ASP A 197 -9.74 3.64 -27.74
C ASP A 197 -10.65 2.46 -28.13
N ASP A 198 -11.77 2.79 -28.79
CA ASP A 198 -12.77 1.80 -29.18
C ASP A 198 -12.34 0.85 -30.30
N SER A 199 -11.26 1.14 -31.01
CA SER A 199 -10.69 0.25 -32.05
C SER A 199 -9.72 -0.79 -31.49
N LYS A 200 -9.19 -0.60 -30.27
CA LYS A 200 -8.09 -1.38 -29.70
C LYS A 200 -8.51 -2.74 -29.17
N THR A 201 -7.73 -3.76 -29.47
CA THR A 201 -7.73 -5.05 -28.77
C THR A 201 -6.51 -5.13 -27.86
N ILE A 202 -6.72 -5.45 -26.59
CA ILE A 202 -5.65 -5.59 -25.59
C ILE A 202 -5.34 -7.07 -25.36
N HIS A 203 -4.05 -7.39 -25.34
CA HIS A 203 -3.52 -8.70 -24.97
C HIS A 203 -3.07 -8.69 -23.53
N LEU A 204 -3.72 -9.49 -22.68
CA LEU A 204 -3.37 -9.64 -21.26
C LEU A 204 -2.62 -10.94 -21.04
N TRP A 205 -1.37 -10.83 -20.62
CA TRP A 205 -0.45 -11.94 -20.39
C TRP A 205 -0.42 -12.31 -18.90
N LEU A 206 -0.75 -13.56 -18.60
CA LEU A 206 -0.83 -14.08 -17.24
C LEU A 206 0.28 -15.09 -16.99
N ASN A 207 0.94 -14.98 -15.83
CA ASN A 207 1.87 -16.00 -15.32
C ASN A 207 1.18 -17.00 -14.38
N LYS A 208 -0.05 -16.74 -13.96
CA LYS A 208 -0.91 -17.60 -13.17
C LYS A 208 -2.38 -17.35 -13.52
N ASP A 209 -3.26 -18.27 -13.15
CA ASP A 209 -4.70 -18.07 -13.31
C ASP A 209 -5.19 -16.83 -12.54
N ILE A 210 -6.26 -16.23 -13.07
CA ILE A 210 -6.94 -15.13 -12.38
C ILE A 210 -7.63 -15.67 -11.14
N GLU A 211 -7.20 -15.18 -9.98
CA GLU A 211 -7.83 -15.47 -8.70
C GLU A 211 -8.91 -14.44 -8.39
N ILE A 212 -10.09 -14.92 -8.00
CA ILE A 212 -11.25 -14.08 -7.74
C ILE A 212 -11.50 -14.05 -6.24
N HIS A 213 -11.20 -12.92 -5.62
CA HIS A 213 -11.47 -12.66 -4.21
C HIS A 213 -11.95 -11.23 -4.02
N ASP A 214 -13.02 -11.03 -3.27
CA ASP A 214 -13.60 -9.70 -3.05
C ASP A 214 -12.74 -8.81 -2.16
N PHE A 215 -11.92 -9.41 -1.28
CA PHE A 215 -11.04 -8.72 -0.35
C PHE A 215 -9.60 -9.24 -0.43
N ASP A 216 -8.67 -8.51 0.20
CA ASP A 216 -7.25 -8.86 0.24
C ASP A 216 -6.95 -10.09 1.13
N ALA A 217 -7.87 -10.45 2.01
CA ALA A 217 -7.90 -11.65 2.83
C ALA A 217 -9.33 -11.92 3.29
N ASP A 218 -9.61 -13.09 3.92
CA ASP A 218 -10.92 -13.38 4.49
C ASP A 218 -11.29 -12.34 5.57
N PRO A 219 -12.54 -11.81 5.57
CA PRO A 219 -13.00 -10.83 6.57
C PRO A 219 -12.90 -11.30 8.03
N GLY A 220 -12.83 -12.60 8.31
CA GLY A 220 -12.60 -13.15 9.64
C GLY A 220 -11.28 -12.66 10.28
N TRP A 221 -10.31 -12.22 9.48
CA TRP A 221 -9.05 -11.63 9.93
C TRP A 221 -9.19 -10.18 10.44
N LEU A 222 -10.34 -9.54 10.28
CA LEU A 222 -10.61 -8.19 10.81
C LEU A 222 -11.13 -8.20 12.25
N GLY A 223 -11.22 -9.36 12.88
CA GLY A 223 -11.76 -9.49 14.21
C GLY A 223 -11.20 -10.70 14.97
N PRO A 224 -11.69 -10.95 16.18
CA PRO A 224 -11.14 -11.96 17.09
C PRO A 224 -11.22 -13.39 16.56
N LYS A 225 -12.10 -13.67 15.59
CA LYS A 225 -12.32 -15.02 15.05
C LYS A 225 -11.02 -15.71 14.62
N ASN A 226 -10.21 -15.05 13.80
CA ASN A 226 -8.95 -15.60 13.32
C ASN A 226 -7.76 -15.01 14.08
N MET A 227 -7.83 -13.73 14.49
CA MET A 227 -6.72 -13.04 15.14
C MET A 227 -6.37 -13.60 16.52
N ASN A 228 -7.34 -14.05 17.33
CA ASN A 228 -7.03 -14.65 18.63
C ASN A 228 -6.14 -15.90 18.51
N THR A 229 -6.45 -16.79 17.57
CA THR A 229 -5.61 -17.98 17.34
C THR A 229 -4.24 -17.59 16.78
N PHE A 230 -4.21 -16.64 15.85
CA PHE A 230 -2.99 -16.15 15.22
C PHE A 230 -2.01 -15.52 16.24
N LEU A 231 -2.49 -14.68 17.13
CA LEU A 231 -1.68 -14.01 18.15
C LEU A 231 -1.13 -14.96 19.23
N ASN A 232 -1.74 -16.14 19.39
CA ASN A 232 -1.25 -17.20 20.29
C ASN A 232 -0.20 -18.13 19.63
N ILE A 233 0.17 -17.90 18.38
CA ILE A 233 1.24 -18.66 17.71
C ILE A 233 2.57 -18.03 18.09
N ASP A 234 3.46 -18.80 18.73
CA ASP A 234 4.79 -18.31 19.14
C ASP A 234 5.76 -18.20 17.96
N SER A 235 5.66 -19.10 16.97
CA SER A 235 6.58 -19.13 15.81
C SER A 235 6.30 -18.00 14.84
N SER A 236 7.29 -17.14 14.62
CA SER A 236 7.26 -16.06 13.63
C SER A 236 7.15 -16.59 12.20
N GLU A 237 7.78 -17.72 11.91
CA GLU A 237 7.74 -18.38 10.61
C GLU A 237 6.34 -18.91 10.31
N GLU A 238 5.68 -19.49 11.31
CA GLU A 238 4.30 -19.96 11.15
C GLU A 238 3.34 -18.79 10.96
N ARG A 239 3.48 -17.70 11.75
CA ARG A 239 2.70 -16.46 11.52
C ARG A 239 2.92 -15.93 10.11
N MET A 240 4.18 -15.88 9.63
CA MET A 240 4.49 -15.40 8.28
C MET A 240 3.89 -16.32 7.21
N ARG A 241 3.97 -17.64 7.39
CA ARG A 241 3.37 -18.62 6.48
C ARG A 241 1.86 -18.41 6.35
N ILE A 242 1.16 -18.21 7.48
CA ILE A 242 -0.27 -17.90 7.51
C ILE A 242 -0.55 -16.62 6.75
N ILE A 243 0.19 -15.54 7.01
CA ILE A 243 0.03 -14.25 6.31
C ILE A 243 0.17 -14.41 4.80
N GLN A 244 1.17 -15.17 4.35
CA GLN A 244 1.41 -15.39 2.92
C GLN A 244 0.30 -16.21 2.27
N THR A 245 -0.23 -17.22 2.97
CA THR A 245 -1.32 -18.08 2.49
C THR A 245 -2.65 -17.36 2.44
N GLU A 246 -2.95 -16.57 3.47
CA GLU A 246 -4.24 -15.90 3.62
C GLU A 246 -4.38 -14.61 2.80
N ARG A 247 -3.26 -14.02 2.38
CA ARG A 247 -3.29 -12.86 1.50
C ARG A 247 -3.58 -13.28 0.06
N HIS A 248 -4.66 -12.79 -0.48
CA HIS A 248 -5.07 -13.01 -1.87
C HIS A 248 -4.27 -12.12 -2.84
N LYS A 249 -2.93 -12.28 -2.83
CA LYS A 249 -2.01 -11.46 -3.63
C LYS A 249 -2.25 -11.68 -5.13
N GLY A 250 -2.43 -10.58 -5.88
CA GLY A 250 -2.63 -10.65 -7.32
C GLY A 250 -4.04 -11.11 -7.74
N SER A 251 -5.01 -11.07 -6.82
CA SER A 251 -6.42 -11.37 -7.11
C SER A 251 -7.21 -10.11 -7.47
N MET A 252 -8.45 -10.30 -7.92
CA MET A 252 -9.39 -9.22 -8.22
C MET A 252 -10.81 -9.54 -7.75
N PRO A 253 -11.67 -8.52 -7.48
CA PRO A 253 -13.07 -8.72 -7.17
C PRO A 253 -13.86 -9.36 -8.31
N HIS A 254 -14.90 -10.13 -7.97
CA HIS A 254 -15.75 -10.82 -8.94
C HIS A 254 -16.38 -9.88 -9.97
N GLU A 255 -16.89 -8.71 -9.54
CA GLU A 255 -17.48 -7.74 -10.44
C GLU A 255 -16.48 -7.17 -11.47
N LEU A 256 -15.20 -7.05 -11.11
CA LEU A 256 -14.16 -6.61 -12.02
C LEU A 256 -13.84 -7.69 -13.06
N TYR A 257 -13.77 -8.94 -12.63
CA TYR A 257 -13.61 -10.08 -13.53
C TYR A 257 -14.76 -10.19 -14.54
N LEU A 258 -16.03 -9.98 -14.12
CA LEU A 258 -17.17 -9.96 -15.04
C LEU A 258 -17.03 -8.87 -16.11
N ARG A 259 -16.48 -7.70 -15.76
CA ARG A 259 -16.20 -6.65 -16.74
C ARG A 259 -15.14 -7.06 -17.75
N LEU A 260 -14.09 -7.78 -17.33
CA LEU A 260 -13.10 -8.35 -18.27
C LEU A 260 -13.76 -9.39 -19.19
N LYS A 261 -14.56 -10.31 -18.65
CA LYS A 261 -15.29 -11.31 -19.45
C LYS A 261 -16.16 -10.66 -20.53
N LYS A 262 -16.83 -9.55 -20.20
CA LYS A 262 -17.61 -8.78 -21.20
C LYS A 262 -16.71 -8.26 -22.32
N LYS A 263 -15.51 -7.76 -22.01
CA LYS A 263 -14.56 -7.27 -23.03
C LYS A 263 -13.99 -8.42 -23.88
N MET A 264 -13.80 -9.61 -23.27
CA MET A 264 -13.42 -10.82 -24.01
C MET A 264 -14.50 -11.25 -25.00
N SER A 265 -15.76 -11.30 -24.58
CA SER A 265 -16.89 -11.67 -25.47
C SER A 265 -17.12 -10.68 -26.62
N GLN A 266 -16.63 -9.44 -26.48
CA GLN A 266 -16.63 -8.40 -27.51
C GLN A 266 -15.42 -8.45 -28.46
N GLY A 267 -14.49 -9.41 -28.25
CA GLY A 267 -13.23 -9.49 -29.01
C GLY A 267 -12.22 -8.38 -28.70
N ARG A 268 -12.44 -7.60 -27.62
CA ARG A 268 -11.62 -6.45 -27.23
C ARG A 268 -10.51 -6.80 -26.24
N LEU A 269 -10.55 -8.00 -25.69
CA LEU A 269 -9.55 -8.53 -24.76
C LEU A 269 -9.23 -9.97 -25.12
N ILE A 270 -7.95 -10.26 -25.30
CA ILE A 270 -7.40 -11.61 -25.48
C ILE A 270 -6.53 -11.92 -24.28
N ILE A 271 -6.76 -13.06 -23.64
CA ILE A 271 -5.97 -13.51 -22.47
C ILE A 271 -5.06 -14.64 -22.90
N HIS A 272 -3.77 -14.48 -22.59
CA HIS A 272 -2.70 -15.45 -22.80
C HIS A 272 -2.21 -15.99 -21.44
N LYS A 273 -2.06 -17.31 -21.31
CA LYS A 273 -1.64 -17.97 -20.07
C LYS A 273 -0.31 -18.68 -20.24
N ASN A 274 0.69 -18.29 -19.45
CA ASN A 274 2.02 -18.91 -19.40
C ASN A 274 2.68 -19.08 -20.79
N GLU A 275 2.49 -18.09 -21.67
CA GLU A 275 2.87 -18.24 -23.07
C GLU A 275 4.15 -17.48 -23.44
N ILE A 276 4.64 -16.56 -22.58
CA ILE A 276 5.86 -15.81 -22.89
C ILE A 276 7.08 -16.65 -22.55
N GLU A 277 7.86 -16.98 -23.58
CA GLU A 277 9.12 -17.71 -23.47
C GLU A 277 10.32 -16.77 -23.45
N ASP A 278 10.29 -15.70 -24.28
CA ASP A 278 11.36 -14.72 -24.37
C ASP A 278 10.84 -13.38 -24.94
N ILE A 279 11.64 -12.33 -24.82
CA ILE A 279 11.39 -11.00 -25.39
C ILE A 279 12.61 -10.63 -26.25
N LYS A 280 12.40 -10.43 -27.56
CA LYS A 280 13.49 -10.11 -28.47
C LYS A 280 13.04 -9.21 -29.63
N ASN A 281 13.80 -8.15 -29.90
CA ASN A 281 13.59 -7.29 -31.06
C ASN A 281 12.15 -6.82 -31.24
N HIS A 282 11.54 -6.29 -30.16
CA HIS A 282 10.13 -5.90 -30.12
C HIS A 282 9.13 -7.03 -30.42
N HIS A 283 9.50 -8.28 -30.15
CA HIS A 283 8.59 -9.41 -30.26
C HIS A 283 8.51 -10.17 -28.94
N ILE A 284 7.29 -10.51 -28.57
CA ILE A 284 6.97 -11.51 -27.55
C ILE A 284 7.09 -12.86 -28.24
N ILE A 285 8.00 -13.69 -27.75
CA ILE A 285 8.23 -15.05 -28.29
C ILE A 285 7.38 -16.04 -27.49
N THR A 286 6.62 -16.85 -28.18
CA THR A 286 5.79 -17.91 -27.60
C THR A 286 5.92 -19.20 -28.39
N SER A 287 5.52 -20.33 -27.81
CA SER A 287 5.45 -21.63 -28.51
C SER A 287 4.53 -21.61 -29.75
N ASN A 288 3.58 -20.67 -29.81
CA ASN A 288 2.59 -20.54 -30.88
C ASN A 288 2.98 -19.51 -31.95
N GLY A 289 4.16 -18.88 -31.84
CA GLY A 289 4.65 -17.87 -32.76
C GLY A 289 5.06 -16.57 -32.04
N ASN A 290 5.48 -15.59 -32.84
CA ASN A 290 5.99 -14.33 -32.34
C ASN A 290 4.93 -13.24 -32.53
N MET A 291 4.78 -12.38 -31.52
CA MET A 291 3.85 -11.25 -31.56
C MET A 291 4.61 -9.94 -31.36
N TYR A 292 4.48 -9.03 -32.34
CA TYR A 292 5.10 -7.72 -32.27
C TYR A 292 4.44 -6.83 -31.20
N TYR A 293 5.22 -6.00 -30.51
CA TYR A 293 4.74 -4.97 -29.61
C TYR A 293 5.42 -3.62 -29.86
N ASP A 294 4.64 -2.54 -29.78
CA ASP A 294 5.19 -1.19 -29.71
C ASP A 294 5.56 -0.83 -28.26
N HIS A 295 4.69 -1.21 -27.31
CA HIS A 295 4.90 -0.96 -25.88
C HIS A 295 4.19 -2.00 -25.03
N ILE A 296 4.87 -2.46 -23.95
CA ILE A 296 4.31 -3.37 -22.93
C ILE A 296 4.20 -2.64 -21.60
N LEU A 297 3.05 -2.76 -20.94
CA LEU A 297 2.86 -2.29 -19.56
C LEU A 297 2.86 -3.47 -18.58
N LEU A 298 3.75 -3.42 -17.61
CA LEU A 298 3.86 -4.42 -16.54
C LEU A 298 3.02 -4.00 -15.34
N ALA A 299 2.09 -4.85 -14.93
CA ALA A 299 1.30 -4.75 -13.70
C ALA A 299 1.64 -5.91 -12.74
N THR A 300 2.92 -6.19 -12.59
CA THR A 300 3.49 -7.35 -11.90
C THR A 300 3.65 -7.16 -10.38
N GLY A 301 3.29 -5.97 -9.88
CA GLY A 301 3.31 -5.64 -8.45
C GLY A 301 4.67 -5.14 -7.96
N PHE A 302 4.99 -5.43 -6.69
CA PHE A 302 6.15 -4.87 -6.00
C PHE A 302 6.99 -5.97 -5.34
N GLU A 303 8.29 -5.70 -5.22
CA GLU A 303 9.21 -6.49 -4.40
C GLU A 303 8.96 -6.24 -2.92
N ASN A 304 9.24 -7.24 -2.10
CA ASN A 304 9.17 -7.09 -0.64
C ASN A 304 10.49 -6.56 -0.10
N THR A 305 10.70 -5.25 -0.16
CA THR A 305 11.94 -4.58 0.23
C THR A 305 11.84 -3.81 1.55
N VAL A 306 10.79 -4.04 2.34
CA VAL A 306 10.54 -3.24 3.56
C VAL A 306 11.71 -3.32 4.56
N MET A 307 12.30 -4.49 4.75
CA MET A 307 13.43 -4.69 5.66
C MET A 307 14.78 -4.24 5.08
N SER A 308 14.93 -4.13 3.77
CA SER A 308 16.18 -3.73 3.11
C SER A 308 16.32 -2.21 2.93
N GLN A 309 15.38 -1.42 3.42
CA GLN A 309 15.49 0.04 3.40
C GLN A 309 16.66 0.51 4.29
N PRO A 310 17.51 1.45 3.84
CA PRO A 310 18.69 1.89 4.60
C PRO A 310 18.37 2.28 6.05
N MET A 311 17.34 3.08 6.27
CA MET A 311 16.91 3.50 7.61
C MET A 311 16.48 2.33 8.50
N ILE A 312 15.96 1.22 7.94
CA ILE A 312 15.60 0.03 8.70
C ILE A 312 16.86 -0.78 9.04
N GLN A 313 17.80 -0.86 8.10
CA GLN A 313 19.09 -1.49 8.35
C GLN A 313 19.90 -0.78 9.45
N ASP A 314 19.85 0.56 9.51
CA ASP A 314 20.46 1.33 10.61
C ASP A 314 19.91 0.91 11.97
N LEU A 315 18.59 0.74 12.09
CA LEU A 315 17.97 0.31 13.34
C LEU A 315 18.43 -1.10 13.75
N VAL A 316 18.51 -2.02 12.81
CA VAL A 316 18.95 -3.39 13.06
C VAL A 316 20.44 -3.42 13.42
N LEU A 317 21.29 -2.75 12.64
CA LEU A 317 22.75 -2.90 12.73
C LEU A 317 23.38 -1.96 13.78
N GLN A 318 22.85 -0.75 13.95
CA GLN A 318 23.43 0.28 14.82
C GLN A 318 22.68 0.42 16.14
N CYS A 319 21.35 0.23 16.13
CA CYS A 319 20.52 0.33 17.34
C CYS A 319 20.18 -1.04 17.95
N ASN A 320 20.68 -2.16 17.37
CA ASN A 320 20.41 -3.53 17.81
C ASN A 320 18.90 -3.82 17.91
N ALA A 321 18.10 -3.32 16.96
CA ALA A 321 16.67 -3.57 16.95
C ALA A 321 16.39 -5.08 16.82
N PRO A 322 15.57 -5.66 17.71
CA PRO A 322 15.33 -7.10 17.72
C PRO A 322 14.55 -7.51 16.45
N ILE A 323 15.00 -8.62 15.84
CA ILE A 323 14.34 -9.25 14.71
C ILE A 323 14.00 -10.70 15.04
N THR A 324 12.88 -11.16 14.53
CA THR A 324 12.40 -12.54 14.64
C THR A 324 13.21 -13.47 13.73
N GLN A 325 13.02 -14.78 13.88
CA GLN A 325 13.67 -15.79 13.05
C GLN A 325 13.32 -15.66 11.56
N CYS A 326 12.10 -15.18 11.22
CA CYS A 326 11.73 -14.92 9.84
C CYS A 326 12.23 -13.56 9.30
N GLY A 327 13.07 -12.82 10.06
CA GLY A 327 13.72 -11.59 9.62
C GLY A 327 12.86 -10.32 9.69
N PHE A 328 11.72 -10.35 10.37
CA PHE A 328 10.85 -9.20 10.60
C PHE A 328 11.03 -8.62 12.01
N PRO A 329 10.60 -7.37 12.26
CA PRO A 329 10.68 -6.78 13.58
C PRO A 329 10.02 -7.63 14.66
N ASP A 330 10.72 -7.83 15.78
CA ASP A 330 10.14 -8.37 17.01
C ASP A 330 9.60 -7.19 17.83
N ILE A 331 8.27 -7.06 17.86
CA ILE A 331 7.57 -5.87 18.35
C ILE A 331 6.57 -6.23 19.45
N THR A 332 6.28 -5.26 20.31
CA THR A 332 5.24 -5.40 21.31
C THR A 332 3.84 -5.38 20.69
N HIS A 333 2.82 -5.73 21.50
CA HIS A 333 1.42 -5.59 21.10
C HIS A 333 1.03 -4.14 20.73
N GLU A 334 1.65 -3.13 21.37
CA GLU A 334 1.48 -1.71 21.04
C GLU A 334 2.27 -1.28 19.79
N LEU A 335 2.90 -2.23 19.07
CA LEU A 335 3.74 -2.06 17.90
C LEU A 335 5.04 -1.28 18.16
N GLU A 336 5.51 -1.28 19.39
CA GLU A 336 6.80 -0.69 19.76
C GLU A 336 7.94 -1.68 19.43
N TRP A 337 8.91 -1.25 18.64
CA TRP A 337 10.06 -2.05 18.19
C TRP A 337 11.32 -1.76 19.03
N LEU A 338 11.56 -0.51 19.28
CA LEU A 338 12.59 -0.01 20.19
C LEU A 338 11.96 1.04 21.12
N PRO A 339 12.55 1.38 22.27
CA PRO A 339 11.97 2.37 23.17
C PRO A 339 11.57 3.64 22.45
N HIS A 340 10.27 3.99 22.46
CA HIS A 340 9.67 5.15 21.80
C HIS A 340 9.74 5.13 20.26
N LEU A 341 9.98 3.96 19.65
CA LEU A 341 9.89 3.75 18.22
C LEU A 341 8.84 2.69 17.91
N PHE A 342 7.84 3.07 17.13
CA PHE A 342 6.70 2.25 16.73
C PHE A 342 6.73 1.98 15.23
N VAL A 343 6.12 0.90 14.81
CA VAL A 343 6.05 0.53 13.38
C VAL A 343 4.61 0.25 12.95
N ALA A 344 4.34 0.40 11.65
CA ALA A 344 3.05 0.08 11.05
C ALA A 344 3.23 -0.56 9.67
N GLY A 345 2.13 -1.05 9.10
CA GLY A 345 2.13 -1.65 7.77
C GLY A 345 2.94 -2.94 7.70
N GLY A 346 3.77 -3.06 6.67
CA GLY A 346 4.56 -4.26 6.43
C GLY A 346 5.55 -4.63 7.55
N LEU A 347 6.05 -3.65 8.31
CA LEU A 347 6.92 -3.90 9.46
C LEU A 347 6.17 -4.53 10.65
N ALA A 348 4.85 -4.32 10.72
CA ALA A 348 4.00 -4.86 11.78
C ALA A 348 3.17 -6.07 11.34
N ASP A 349 3.49 -6.70 10.21
CA ASP A 349 2.72 -7.82 9.66
C ASP A 349 2.51 -8.96 10.67
N LEU A 350 3.55 -9.31 11.46
CA LEU A 350 3.49 -10.42 12.43
C LEU A 350 2.53 -10.16 13.59
N GLU A 351 2.19 -8.90 13.87
CA GLU A 351 1.21 -8.51 14.90
C GLU A 351 -0.17 -8.16 14.32
N LEU A 352 -0.22 -7.61 13.10
CA LEU A 352 -1.47 -7.14 12.49
C LEU A 352 -2.10 -8.19 11.54
N GLY A 353 -1.39 -9.27 11.24
CA GLY A 353 -1.87 -10.36 10.40
C GLY A 353 -2.07 -9.98 8.92
N PRO A 354 -2.88 -10.76 8.17
CA PRO A 354 -3.04 -10.61 6.72
C PRO A 354 -3.52 -9.22 6.25
N PHE A 355 -4.24 -8.48 7.08
CA PHE A 355 -4.69 -7.11 6.76
C PHE A 355 -3.68 -6.01 7.14
N GLY A 356 -2.51 -6.33 7.69
CA GLY A 356 -1.54 -5.35 8.20
C GLY A 356 -1.16 -4.25 7.21
N ARG A 357 -1.10 -4.56 5.92
CA ARG A 357 -0.67 -3.63 4.85
C ARG A 357 -1.78 -2.78 4.22
N ASN A 358 -3.03 -2.95 4.62
CA ASN A 358 -4.15 -2.23 4.01
C ASN A 358 -4.74 -1.15 4.92
N ILE A 359 -5.86 -0.55 4.51
CA ILE A 359 -6.53 0.54 5.26
C ILE A 359 -6.91 0.09 6.68
N MET A 360 -7.39 -1.15 6.84
CA MET A 360 -7.78 -1.66 8.16
C MET A 360 -6.59 -1.97 9.06
N GLY A 361 -5.48 -2.46 8.49
CA GLY A 361 -4.22 -2.58 9.23
C GLY A 361 -3.74 -1.23 9.77
N GLY A 362 -3.89 -0.16 8.99
CA GLY A 362 -3.60 1.20 9.46
C GLY A 362 -4.51 1.66 10.59
N ARG A 363 -5.79 1.28 10.58
CA ARG A 363 -6.71 1.58 11.68
C ARG A 363 -6.37 0.80 12.94
N GLU A 364 -6.08 -0.49 12.83
CA GLU A 364 -5.65 -1.31 13.95
C GLU A 364 -4.32 -0.80 14.53
N ALA A 365 -3.34 -0.49 13.68
CA ALA A 365 -2.07 0.13 14.11
C ALA A 365 -2.32 1.46 14.85
N SER A 366 -3.22 2.29 14.33
CA SER A 366 -3.54 3.57 14.96
C SER A 366 -4.17 3.41 16.36
N GLU A 367 -4.97 2.37 16.57
CA GLU A 367 -5.55 2.09 17.88
C GLU A 367 -4.51 1.59 18.88
N ARG A 368 -3.63 0.67 18.47
CA ARG A 368 -2.56 0.14 19.35
C ARG A 368 -1.54 1.21 19.72
N ILE A 369 -1.09 2.02 18.76
CA ILE A 369 -0.19 3.16 19.02
C ILE A 369 -0.87 4.24 19.88
N TYR A 370 -2.18 4.43 19.73
CA TYR A 370 -2.95 5.32 20.60
C TYR A 370 -2.94 4.84 22.07
N GLN A 371 -3.00 3.53 22.33
CA GLN A 371 -2.89 3.01 23.71
C GLN A 371 -1.50 3.35 24.29
N ALA A 372 -0.43 3.18 23.52
CA ALA A 372 0.91 3.61 23.93
C ALA A 372 0.97 5.12 24.21
N PHE A 373 0.38 5.94 23.34
CA PHE A 373 0.33 7.39 23.50
C PHE A 373 -0.34 7.80 24.82
N ILE A 374 -1.48 7.22 25.16
CA ILE A 374 -2.19 7.51 26.43
C ILE A 374 -1.38 7.05 27.65
N ARG A 375 -0.74 5.87 27.56
CA ARG A 375 0.14 5.36 28.62
C ARG A 375 1.31 6.33 28.89
N LEU A 376 1.96 6.78 27.83
CA LEU A 376 3.11 7.69 27.90
C LEU A 376 2.70 9.09 28.42
N GLN A 377 1.54 9.61 28.03
CA GLN A 377 1.01 10.87 28.57
C GLN A 377 0.80 10.79 30.10
N LYS A 378 0.25 9.69 30.60
CA LYS A 378 0.05 9.51 32.05
C LYS A 378 1.36 9.46 32.83
N GLN A 379 2.40 8.81 32.27
CA GLN A 379 3.72 8.74 32.88
C GLN A 379 4.42 10.10 32.99
N LEU A 380 4.16 11.05 32.06
CA LEU A 380 4.72 12.40 32.11
C LEU A 380 3.94 13.33 33.03
N ALA A 381 2.69 12.99 33.36
CA ALA A 381 1.84 13.78 34.24
C ALA A 381 1.96 13.35 35.71
N SER A 382 2.57 12.20 35.99
CA SER A 382 2.90 11.67 37.34
C SER A 382 4.30 12.12 37.79
#